data_049ac5be77ef6805c8c5b9e95041dc77
#
_entry.id   049ac5be77ef6805c8c5b9e95041dc77
#
_cell.length_a   1.000
_cell.length_b   1.000
_cell.length_c   1.000
_cell.angle_alpha   90.00
_cell.angle_beta   90.00
_cell.angle_gamma   90.00
#
_symmetry.space_group_name_H-M   'P 1'
#
loop_
_entity.id
_entity.type
_entity.pdbx_description
1 polymer ?
#
loop_
_entity_poly.entity_id
_entity_poly.type
_entity_poly.pdbx_seq_one_letter_code
_entity_poly.pdbx_strand_id
1 'polypeptide(L)'
;MIEESAANALKPWFPGMDLRRVRLVHTGPVSWFVRNILRQGAMTLAPFVFFGKHHYDPESARSLALLAHELVHIRQYGELGRPRFLFRYVRDRIKAGSYSRDLPLEVEPYAVQDAVLATLAPPSA
;
A
#
# COMPACT_ATOMS: atom_id res chain seq x y z
N MET A 1 -12.45 5.35 4.18
CA MET A 1 -12.75 5.40 2.74
C MET A 1 -11.75 6.32 2.06
N ILE A 2 -11.34 5.97 0.85
CA ILE A 2 -10.41 6.82 0.08
C ILE A 2 -11.16 8.05 -0.40
N GLU A 3 -10.56 9.23 -0.26
CA GLU A 3 -11.13 10.48 -0.75
C GLU A 3 -11.33 10.42 -2.26
N GLU A 4 -12.39 11.06 -2.76
CA GLU A 4 -12.72 11.01 -4.18
C GLU A 4 -11.58 11.51 -5.06
N SER A 5 -10.91 12.59 -4.64
CA SER A 5 -9.78 13.15 -5.40
C SER A 5 -8.61 12.16 -5.48
N ALA A 6 -8.31 11.48 -4.38
CA ALA A 6 -7.25 10.47 -4.36
C ALA A 6 -7.63 9.26 -5.21
N ALA A 7 -8.87 8.80 -5.11
CA ALA A 7 -9.35 7.68 -5.92
C ALA A 7 -9.28 8.02 -7.41
N ASN A 8 -9.67 9.22 -7.80
CA ASN A 8 -9.59 9.66 -9.19
C ASN A 8 -8.15 9.73 -9.68
N ALA A 9 -7.23 10.20 -8.83
CA ALA A 9 -5.82 10.30 -9.20
C ALA A 9 -5.20 8.90 -9.40
N LEU A 10 -5.62 7.90 -8.65
CA LEU A 10 -5.04 6.56 -8.69
C LEU A 10 -5.77 5.61 -9.63
N LYS A 11 -6.97 5.96 -10.07
CA LYS A 11 -7.80 5.10 -10.91
C LYS A 11 -7.08 4.55 -12.15
N PRO A 12 -6.24 5.31 -12.88
CA PRO A 12 -5.56 4.77 -14.06
C PRO A 12 -4.69 3.54 -13.79
N TRP A 13 -4.18 3.40 -12.57
CA TRP A 13 -3.34 2.26 -12.22
C TRP A 13 -4.11 1.04 -11.72
N PHE A 14 -5.42 1.20 -11.46
CA PHE A 14 -6.24 0.15 -10.87
C PHE A 14 -7.54 -0.06 -11.65
N PRO A 15 -7.45 -0.38 -12.96
CA PRO A 15 -8.66 -0.61 -13.75
C PRO A 15 -9.44 -1.82 -13.22
N GLY A 16 -10.75 -1.68 -13.11
CA GLY A 16 -11.61 -2.74 -12.64
C GLY A 16 -11.65 -2.92 -11.13
N MET A 17 -10.86 -2.17 -10.37
CA MET A 17 -10.86 -2.22 -8.92
C MET A 17 -11.76 -1.14 -8.33
N ASP A 18 -12.62 -1.53 -7.39
CA ASP A 18 -13.49 -0.55 -6.71
C ASP A 18 -12.75 0.02 -5.49
N LEU A 19 -12.15 1.18 -5.69
CA LEU A 19 -11.36 1.84 -4.65
C LEU A 19 -12.22 2.32 -3.48
N ARG A 20 -13.54 2.41 -3.65
CA ARG A 20 -14.45 2.83 -2.58
C ARG A 20 -14.61 1.76 -1.50
N ARG A 21 -14.23 0.51 -1.79
CA ARG A 21 -14.30 -0.59 -0.83
C ARG A 21 -13.12 -0.62 0.11
N VAL A 22 -12.06 0.11 -0.21
CA VAL A 22 -10.86 0.16 0.62
C VAL A 22 -11.10 1.04 1.83
N ARG A 23 -10.68 0.58 2.99
CA ARG A 23 -10.81 1.29 4.28
C ARG A 23 -9.45 1.75 4.75
N LEU A 24 -9.30 3.05 4.93
CA LEU A 24 -8.07 3.63 5.46
C LEU A 24 -8.20 3.80 6.97
N VAL A 25 -7.19 3.34 7.71
CA VAL A 25 -7.16 3.41 9.17
C VAL A 25 -5.91 4.17 9.59
N HIS A 26 -6.08 5.26 10.33
CA HIS A 26 -4.98 6.13 10.76
C HIS A 26 -4.71 6.05 12.26
N THR A 27 -5.66 5.52 13.02
CA THR A 27 -5.60 5.46 14.48
C THR A 27 -5.97 4.06 14.95
N GLY A 28 -5.83 3.83 16.25
CA GLY A 28 -6.20 2.55 16.85
C GLY A 28 -5.00 1.64 17.07
N PRO A 29 -5.24 0.44 17.66
CA PRO A 29 -4.14 -0.43 18.10
C PRO A 29 -3.29 -0.98 16.96
N VAL A 30 -3.88 -1.30 15.81
CA VAL A 30 -3.11 -1.83 14.69
C VAL A 30 -2.22 -0.76 14.08
N SER A 31 -2.76 0.45 13.86
CA SER A 31 -1.94 1.57 13.36
C SER A 31 -0.83 1.92 14.33
N TRP A 32 -1.12 1.91 15.65
CA TRP A 32 -0.12 2.12 16.67
C TRP A 32 1.01 1.08 16.57
N PHE A 33 0.64 -0.19 16.41
CA PHE A 33 1.60 -1.29 16.27
C PHE A 33 2.47 -1.12 15.02
N VAL A 34 1.84 -0.78 13.89
CA VAL A 34 2.56 -0.55 12.63
C VAL A 34 3.56 0.59 12.78
N ARG A 35 3.15 1.68 13.45
CA ARG A 35 3.98 2.86 13.64
C ARG A 35 5.14 2.61 14.61
N ASN A 36 4.85 2.00 15.77
CA ASN A 36 5.79 1.97 16.89
C ASN A 36 6.59 0.68 16.98
N ILE A 37 6.03 -0.44 16.55
CA ILE A 37 6.69 -1.75 16.63
C ILE A 37 7.30 -2.12 15.29
N LEU A 38 6.51 -2.11 14.22
CA LEU A 38 7.00 -2.45 12.88
C LEU A 38 7.74 -1.30 12.22
N ARG A 39 7.47 -0.07 12.64
CA ARG A 39 8.09 1.15 12.10
C ARG A 39 7.95 1.28 10.60
N GLN A 40 6.78 0.90 10.09
CA GLN A 40 6.47 1.00 8.68
C GLN A 40 5.55 2.17 8.39
N GLY A 41 5.56 2.64 7.13
CA GLY A 41 4.69 3.72 6.69
C GLY A 41 3.24 3.29 6.62
N ALA A 42 3.00 2.05 6.19
CA ALA A 42 1.65 1.50 6.10
C ALA A 42 1.72 -0.03 6.04
N MET A 43 0.58 -0.67 6.29
CA MET A 43 0.44 -2.12 6.18
C MET A 43 -0.96 -2.45 5.68
N THR A 44 -1.07 -3.46 4.82
CA THR A 44 -2.34 -3.87 4.25
C THR A 44 -2.82 -5.20 4.82
N LEU A 45 -4.05 -5.20 5.33
CA LEU A 45 -4.82 -6.41 5.62
C LEU A 45 -6.19 -6.18 4.96
N ALA A 46 -6.35 -6.65 3.73
CA ALA A 46 -7.53 -6.33 2.92
C ALA A 46 -8.84 -6.58 3.67
N PRO A 47 -9.81 -5.67 3.60
CA PRO A 47 -9.87 -4.45 2.79
C PRO A 47 -9.27 -3.21 3.48
N PHE A 48 -8.47 -3.40 4.52
CA PHE A 48 -7.95 -2.31 5.35
C PHE A 48 -6.52 -1.97 4.96
N VAL A 49 -6.22 -0.67 4.92
CA VAL A 49 -4.87 -0.13 4.85
C VAL A 49 -4.63 0.65 6.14
N PHE A 50 -3.66 0.21 6.93
CA PHE A 50 -3.31 0.83 8.21
C PHE A 50 -2.10 1.71 8.03
N PHE A 51 -2.27 3.03 8.23
CA PHE A 51 -1.15 3.96 8.16
C PHE A 51 -0.43 4.02 9.50
N GLY A 52 0.89 4.09 9.44
CA GLY A 52 1.73 4.07 10.62
C GLY A 52 2.66 5.27 10.69
N LYS A 53 3.90 5.09 10.22
CA LYS A 53 4.99 6.05 10.45
C LYS A 53 4.76 7.41 9.79
N HIS A 54 4.14 7.43 8.61
CA HIS A 54 3.94 8.66 7.85
C HIS A 54 2.49 9.10 7.91
N HIS A 55 2.30 10.42 8.04
CA HIS A 55 0.97 10.99 7.99
C HIS A 55 0.45 10.92 6.55
N TYR A 56 -0.76 10.38 6.39
CA TYR A 56 -1.42 10.33 5.09
C TYR A 56 -2.01 11.68 4.73
N ASP A 57 -1.62 12.19 3.56
CA ASP A 57 -2.14 13.44 3.01
C ASP A 57 -2.62 13.16 1.58
N PRO A 58 -3.93 13.21 1.32
CA PRO A 58 -4.48 12.89 -0.01
C PRO A 58 -4.02 13.85 -1.12
N GLU A 59 -3.41 14.98 -0.76
CA GLU A 59 -2.88 15.93 -1.72
C GLU A 59 -1.38 15.77 -1.97
N SER A 60 -0.72 14.91 -1.19
CA SER A 60 0.71 14.66 -1.33
C SER A 60 0.98 13.53 -2.31
N ALA A 61 1.85 13.79 -3.30
CA ALA A 61 2.26 12.75 -4.25
C ALA A 61 2.89 11.54 -3.55
N ARG A 62 3.68 11.78 -2.49
CA ARG A 62 4.30 10.69 -1.73
C ARG A 62 3.27 9.83 -1.02
N SER A 63 2.26 10.47 -0.41
CA SER A 63 1.19 9.74 0.26
C SER A 63 0.36 8.93 -0.73
N LEU A 64 0.05 9.51 -1.88
CA LEU A 64 -0.69 8.79 -2.92
C LEU A 64 0.12 7.64 -3.51
N ALA A 65 1.43 7.82 -3.67
CA ALA A 65 2.31 6.74 -4.12
C ALA A 65 2.36 5.60 -3.11
N LEU A 66 2.46 5.90 -1.81
CA LEU A 66 2.40 4.89 -0.76
C LEU A 66 1.05 4.18 -0.75
N LEU A 67 -0.04 4.94 -0.86
CA LEU A 67 -1.37 4.34 -0.95
C LEU A 67 -1.47 3.41 -2.15
N ALA A 68 -0.94 3.81 -3.31
CA ALA A 68 -0.93 2.97 -4.50
C ALA A 68 -0.19 1.65 -4.26
N HIS A 69 0.96 1.70 -3.57
CA HIS A 69 1.69 0.51 -3.15
C HIS A 69 0.77 -0.45 -2.38
N GLU A 70 0.05 0.09 -1.39
CA GLU A 70 -0.83 -0.72 -0.55
C GLU A 70 -2.05 -1.23 -1.33
N LEU A 71 -2.55 -0.45 -2.30
CA LEU A 71 -3.64 -0.89 -3.15
C LEU A 71 -3.25 -2.06 -4.05
N VAL A 72 -1.99 -2.15 -4.47
CA VAL A 72 -1.51 -3.34 -5.19
C VAL A 72 -1.61 -4.57 -4.29
N HIS A 73 -1.28 -4.44 -3.01
CA HIS A 73 -1.47 -5.54 -2.06
C HIS A 73 -2.94 -5.93 -1.92
N ILE A 74 -3.86 -4.95 -1.89
CA ILE A 74 -5.30 -5.25 -1.88
C ILE A 74 -5.67 -6.10 -3.09
N ARG A 75 -5.18 -5.74 -4.27
CA ARG A 75 -5.41 -6.52 -5.49
C ARG A 75 -4.83 -7.92 -5.38
N GLN A 76 -3.62 -8.05 -4.86
CA GLN A 76 -2.97 -9.36 -4.66
C GLN A 76 -3.77 -10.25 -3.69
N TYR A 77 -4.31 -9.66 -2.62
CA TYR A 77 -5.21 -10.37 -1.72
C TYR A 77 -6.44 -10.91 -2.48
N GLY A 78 -7.00 -10.10 -3.39
CA GLY A 78 -8.13 -10.51 -4.20
C GLY A 78 -7.80 -11.64 -5.16
N GLU A 79 -6.59 -11.62 -5.74
CA GLU A 79 -6.16 -12.65 -6.69
C GLU A 79 -5.77 -13.96 -6.01
N LEU A 80 -5.12 -13.89 -4.84
CA LEU A 80 -4.59 -15.06 -4.16
C LEU A 80 -5.50 -15.57 -3.05
N GLY A 81 -6.36 -14.73 -2.48
CA GLY A 81 -7.06 -15.00 -1.23
C GLY A 81 -6.17 -14.69 -0.04
N ARG A 82 -6.80 -14.33 1.09
CA ARG A 82 -6.07 -13.90 2.29
C ARG A 82 -5.08 -14.94 2.81
N PRO A 83 -5.48 -16.23 3.01
CA PRO A 83 -4.52 -17.20 3.56
C PRO A 83 -3.33 -17.42 2.66
N ARG A 84 -3.55 -17.51 1.34
CA ARG A 84 -2.47 -17.76 0.38
C ARG A 84 -1.52 -16.58 0.29
N PHE A 85 -2.07 -15.34 0.27
CA PHE A 85 -1.24 -14.15 0.27
C PHE A 85 -0.33 -14.12 1.51
N LEU A 86 -0.92 -14.26 2.70
CA LEU A 86 -0.18 -14.21 3.95
C LEU A 86 0.86 -15.32 4.04
N PHE A 87 0.50 -16.53 3.63
CA PHE A 87 1.44 -17.66 3.63
C PHE A 87 2.63 -17.35 2.72
N ARG A 88 2.38 -16.91 1.49
CA ARG A 88 3.45 -16.59 0.55
C ARG A 88 4.33 -15.45 1.04
N TYR A 89 3.71 -14.40 1.55
CA TYR A 89 4.46 -13.25 2.04
C TYR A 89 5.40 -13.64 3.18
N VAL A 90 4.88 -14.36 4.17
CA VAL A 90 5.67 -14.79 5.33
C VAL A 90 6.77 -15.75 4.90
N ARG A 91 6.45 -16.71 4.03
CA ARG A 91 7.43 -17.66 3.50
C ARG A 91 8.59 -16.94 2.80
N ASP A 92 8.27 -16.01 1.92
CA ASP A 92 9.27 -15.28 1.15
C ASP A 92 10.12 -14.40 2.06
N ARG A 93 9.50 -13.79 3.08
CA ARG A 93 10.17 -12.98 4.07
C ARG A 93 11.15 -13.79 4.88
N ILE A 94 10.76 -15.00 5.30
CA ILE A 94 11.62 -15.91 6.05
C ILE A 94 12.78 -16.38 5.18
N LYS A 95 12.52 -16.76 3.93
CA LYS A 95 13.56 -17.22 3.01
C LYS A 95 14.59 -16.14 2.73
N ALA A 96 14.14 -14.90 2.57
CA ALA A 96 15.01 -13.77 2.29
C ALA A 96 15.80 -13.32 3.53
N GLY A 97 15.32 -13.64 4.72
CA GLY A 97 15.96 -13.24 5.98
C GLY A 97 15.73 -11.79 6.37
N SER A 98 15.30 -10.94 5.45
CA SER A 98 15.03 -9.53 5.72
C SER A 98 14.01 -9.00 4.74
N TYR A 99 13.39 -7.85 5.11
CA TYR A 99 12.49 -7.13 4.21
C TYR A 99 13.29 -6.42 3.13
N SER A 100 12.80 -6.51 1.89
CA SER A 100 13.38 -5.75 0.79
C SER A 100 12.34 -5.53 -0.31
N ARG A 101 12.65 -4.60 -1.22
CA ARG A 101 11.81 -4.34 -2.39
C ARG A 101 11.79 -5.53 -3.36
N ASP A 102 12.73 -6.46 -3.22
CA ASP A 102 12.87 -7.60 -4.13
C ASP A 102 12.05 -8.82 -3.70
N LEU A 103 11.35 -8.77 -2.56
CA LEU A 103 10.43 -9.82 -2.19
C LEU A 103 9.38 -9.98 -3.29
N PRO A 104 9.04 -11.23 -3.69
CA PRO A 104 8.16 -11.45 -4.85
C PRO A 104 6.86 -10.66 -4.82
N LEU A 105 6.20 -10.57 -3.66
CA LEU A 105 4.95 -9.81 -3.54
C LEU A 105 5.16 -8.31 -3.37
N GLU A 106 6.41 -7.84 -3.23
CA GLU A 106 6.72 -6.43 -3.12
C GLU A 106 7.21 -5.80 -4.43
N VAL A 107 7.60 -6.62 -5.41
CA VAL A 107 8.16 -6.10 -6.67
C VAL A 107 7.15 -5.20 -7.39
N GLU A 108 5.94 -5.67 -7.60
CA GLU A 108 4.91 -4.90 -8.28
C GLU A 108 4.45 -3.68 -7.48
N PRO A 109 4.16 -3.81 -6.16
CA PRO A 109 3.80 -2.63 -5.37
C PRO A 109 4.80 -1.49 -5.46
N TYR A 110 6.10 -1.80 -5.37
CA TYR A 110 7.12 -0.75 -5.49
C TYR A 110 7.22 -0.18 -6.90
N ALA A 111 7.03 -1.00 -7.94
CA ALA A 111 7.03 -0.53 -9.31
C ALA A 111 5.89 0.46 -9.53
N VAL A 112 4.69 0.15 -9.03
CA VAL A 112 3.53 1.05 -9.13
C VAL A 112 3.75 2.30 -8.28
N GLN A 113 4.29 2.16 -7.08
CA GLN A 113 4.60 3.29 -6.20
C GLN A 113 5.54 4.27 -6.91
N ASP A 114 6.62 3.77 -7.51
CA ASP A 114 7.58 4.60 -8.21
C ASP A 114 6.97 5.29 -9.42
N ALA A 115 6.12 4.58 -10.18
CA ALA A 115 5.42 5.14 -11.33
C ALA A 115 4.44 6.25 -10.93
N VAL A 116 3.68 6.04 -9.85
CA VAL A 116 2.75 7.04 -9.34
C VAL A 116 3.51 8.27 -8.88
N LEU A 117 4.57 8.07 -8.12
CA LEU A 117 5.38 9.20 -7.63
C LEU A 117 5.94 10.00 -8.78
N ALA A 118 6.49 9.35 -9.80
CA ALA A 118 7.04 10.02 -10.96
C ALA A 118 5.99 10.83 -11.75
N THR A 119 4.75 10.33 -11.77
CA THR A 119 3.66 10.97 -12.51
C THR A 119 3.04 12.13 -11.74
N LEU A 120 2.86 11.99 -10.43
CA LEU A 120 2.14 12.97 -9.62
C LEU A 120 3.04 13.99 -8.93
N ALA A 121 4.32 13.69 -8.74
CA ALA A 121 5.24 14.62 -8.13
C ALA A 121 5.46 15.81 -9.07
N PRO A 122 5.56 17.05 -8.52
CA PRO A 122 5.86 18.20 -9.37
C PRO A 122 7.24 18.03 -10.00
N PRO A 123 7.45 18.53 -11.21
CA PRO A 123 8.78 18.48 -11.82
C PRO A 123 9.77 19.22 -10.94
N SER A 124 10.98 18.68 -10.87
CA SER A 124 12.06 19.31 -10.12
C SER A 124 12.35 20.70 -10.69
N ALA A 125 12.29 21.67 -9.81
CA ALA A 125 12.63 23.04 -10.20
C ALA A 125 14.13 23.18 -10.43
#